data_436d93af1d79e2102c2d8043cb7843f9
#
_entry.id   436d93af1d79e2102c2d8043cb7843f9
#
_cell.length_a   1.000
_cell.length_b   1.000
_cell.length_c   1.000
_cell.angle_alpha   90.00
_cell.angle_beta   90.00
_cell.angle_gamma   90.00
#
_symmetry.space_group_name_H-M   'P 1'
#
loop_
_entity.id
_entity.type
_entity.pdbx_description
1 polymer ?
#
loop_
_entity_poly.entity_id
_entity_poly.type
_entity_poly.pdbx_seq_one_letter_code
_entity_poly.pdbx_strand_id
1 'polypeptide(L)'
;MEAELAATIRAGWPAGNESPGTKSAQAFTLIEILVTIACVAVVAAVLLPAAARSRALAKRISCCGNMKRIGLSFRTWAIDHNEHFPMQVSVANGGTMELAASGAVFPHFQVLSNELSTPRVLHCGADTERRCPTNFTSDLTDGRLSYFLNMDSAHGDGPSLLSGDRNITNRATAGSPLVSLTKGTSIGWTKGLHSKQGNLCFADSSVRGCTNGAVGTFLQIHAGVTNHLAVP
;
A
#
# COMPACT_ATOMS: atom_id res chain seq x y z
N MET A 1 45.37 -76.60 -17.70
CA MET A 1 45.61 -75.31 -17.04
C MET A 1 44.28 -74.59 -16.75
N GLU A 2 43.14 -75.31 -16.78
CA GLU A 2 41.79 -74.80 -16.45
C GLU A 2 41.10 -75.48 -15.26
N ALA A 3 41.76 -76.49 -14.65
CA ALA A 3 41.19 -77.28 -13.57
C ALA A 3 41.51 -76.70 -12.13
N GLU A 4 42.50 -75.82 -12.05
CA GLU A 4 42.89 -75.24 -10.74
C GLU A 4 42.17 -73.93 -10.35
N LEU A 5 41.56 -73.27 -11.31
CA LEU A 5 40.88 -72.01 -11.03
C LEU A 5 39.46 -72.17 -10.47
N ALA A 6 38.90 -73.40 -10.56
CA ALA A 6 37.53 -73.69 -10.08
C ALA A 6 37.47 -74.09 -8.59
N ALA A 7 38.61 -74.33 -7.93
CA ALA A 7 38.66 -74.78 -6.55
C ALA A 7 38.74 -73.62 -5.50
N THR A 8 39.07 -72.40 -5.94
CA THR A 8 39.32 -71.28 -5.01
C THR A 8 38.06 -70.42 -4.73
N ILE A 9 36.94 -70.65 -5.47
CA ILE A 9 35.70 -69.84 -5.32
C ILE A 9 34.73 -70.45 -4.27
N ARG A 10 35.06 -71.56 -3.60
CA ARG A 10 34.19 -72.18 -2.61
C ARG A 10 34.60 -71.95 -1.14
N ALA A 11 35.47 -71.01 -0.88
CA ALA A 11 35.80 -70.66 0.52
C ALA A 11 34.96 -69.51 1.01
N GLY A 12 33.91 -69.85 1.67
CA GLY A 12 33.37 -69.22 2.89
C GLY A 12 33.13 -67.74 2.89
N TRP A 13 31.92 -67.31 2.47
CA TRP A 13 31.36 -66.11 3.06
C TRP A 13 30.82 -66.52 4.46
N PRO A 14 31.25 -65.83 5.55
CA PRO A 14 30.60 -66.02 6.84
C PRO A 14 29.16 -65.50 6.74
N ALA A 15 28.20 -66.38 6.96
CA ALA A 15 26.82 -65.97 7.17
C ALA A 15 26.76 -65.12 8.44
N GLY A 16 26.92 -63.81 8.26
CA GLY A 16 26.60 -62.83 9.25
C GLY A 16 25.08 -62.83 9.47
N ASN A 17 24.67 -63.55 10.47
CA ASN A 17 23.30 -63.54 10.96
C ASN A 17 23.05 -62.23 11.74
N GLU A 18 23.11 -61.10 11.03
CA GLU A 18 22.59 -59.85 11.57
C GLU A 18 21.10 -59.88 11.38
N SER A 19 20.39 -60.32 12.40
CA SER A 19 18.97 -60.06 12.53
C SER A 19 18.79 -58.55 12.47
N PRO A 20 18.02 -58.01 11.50
CA PRO A 20 17.70 -56.59 11.49
C PRO A 20 16.98 -56.29 12.81
N GLY A 21 17.67 -55.58 13.69
CA GLY A 21 17.04 -55.07 14.91
C GLY A 21 15.78 -54.30 14.52
N THR A 22 14.64 -54.87 14.78
CA THR A 22 13.36 -54.22 14.65
C THR A 22 13.38 -52.99 15.56
N LYS A 23 13.71 -51.82 14.96
CA LYS A 23 13.49 -50.55 15.65
C LYS A 23 11.99 -50.55 15.95
N SER A 24 11.62 -50.71 17.18
CA SER A 24 10.25 -50.57 17.62
C SER A 24 9.78 -49.18 17.20
N ALA A 25 8.91 -49.13 16.20
CA ALA A 25 8.23 -47.90 15.85
C ALA A 25 7.42 -47.49 17.09
N GLN A 26 7.90 -46.48 17.80
CA GLN A 26 7.16 -45.92 18.91
C GLN A 26 5.87 -45.31 18.31
N ALA A 27 4.76 -45.99 18.56
CA ALA A 27 3.45 -45.47 18.17
C ALA A 27 3.11 -44.30 19.10
N PHE A 28 2.78 -43.16 18.54
CA PHE A 28 2.31 -42.01 19.31
C PHE A 28 1.05 -42.38 20.10
N THR A 29 1.01 -41.98 21.34
CA THR A 29 -0.17 -42.14 22.17
C THR A 29 -1.24 -41.11 21.79
N LEU A 30 -2.51 -41.43 21.93
CA LEU A 30 -3.61 -40.50 21.66
C LEU A 30 -3.48 -39.24 22.54
N ILE A 31 -2.98 -39.34 23.74
CA ILE A 31 -2.77 -38.20 24.66
C ILE A 31 -1.66 -37.29 24.20
N GLU A 32 -0.58 -37.79 23.60
CA GLU A 32 0.50 -36.94 23.03
C GLU A 32 -0.03 -36.10 21.90
N ILE A 33 -0.83 -36.67 20.99
CA ILE A 33 -1.44 -35.93 19.91
C ILE A 33 -2.41 -34.87 20.46
N LEU A 34 -3.22 -35.21 21.45
CA LEU A 34 -4.20 -34.30 22.05
C LEU A 34 -3.49 -33.10 22.74
N VAL A 35 -2.43 -33.35 23.48
CA VAL A 35 -1.65 -32.31 24.13
C VAL A 35 -0.93 -31.42 23.09
N THR A 36 -0.37 -31.99 22.03
CA THR A 36 0.31 -31.19 20.99
C THR A 36 -0.65 -30.28 20.26
N ILE A 37 -1.84 -30.77 19.87
CA ILE A 37 -2.84 -29.89 19.22
C ILE A 37 -3.37 -28.82 20.18
N ALA A 38 -3.55 -29.12 21.46
CA ALA A 38 -3.94 -28.12 22.46
C ALA A 38 -2.87 -27.03 22.61
N CYS A 39 -1.59 -27.39 22.70
CA CYS A 39 -0.48 -26.42 22.75
C CYS A 39 -0.42 -25.54 21.48
N VAL A 40 -0.56 -26.16 20.30
CA VAL A 40 -0.58 -25.42 19.03
C VAL A 40 -1.79 -24.47 18.96
N ALA A 41 -2.95 -24.89 19.42
CA ALA A 41 -4.14 -24.04 19.45
C ALA A 41 -3.96 -22.80 20.34
N VAL A 42 -3.36 -22.96 21.53
CA VAL A 42 -3.07 -21.85 22.44
C VAL A 42 -2.08 -20.86 21.81
N VAL A 43 -1.01 -21.36 21.21
CA VAL A 43 -0.01 -20.51 20.52
C VAL A 43 -0.66 -19.77 19.34
N ALA A 44 -1.45 -20.47 18.53
CA ALA A 44 -2.15 -19.86 17.40
C ALA A 44 -3.13 -18.77 17.84
N ALA A 45 -3.87 -18.97 18.93
CA ALA A 45 -4.81 -18.00 19.47
C ALA A 45 -4.15 -16.65 19.85
N VAL A 46 -2.90 -16.68 20.27
CA VAL A 46 -2.13 -15.47 20.60
C VAL A 46 -1.48 -14.85 19.35
N LEU A 47 -0.92 -15.68 18.47
CA LEU A 47 -0.17 -15.18 17.30
C LEU A 47 -1.06 -14.62 16.19
N LEU A 48 -2.25 -15.20 15.92
CA LEU A 48 -3.12 -14.76 14.85
C LEU A 48 -3.56 -13.28 14.98
N PRO A 49 -4.07 -12.79 16.12
CA PRO A 49 -4.43 -11.38 16.28
C PRO A 49 -3.22 -10.43 16.19
N ALA A 50 -2.06 -10.85 16.67
CA ALA A 50 -0.83 -10.06 16.56
C ALA A 50 -0.39 -9.91 15.09
N ALA A 51 -0.43 -11.00 14.31
CA ALA A 51 -0.11 -11.01 12.90
C ALA A 51 -1.08 -10.14 12.07
N ALA A 52 -2.38 -10.15 12.41
CA ALA A 52 -3.36 -9.31 11.74
C ALA A 52 -3.09 -7.80 11.94
N ARG A 53 -2.75 -7.38 13.16
CA ARG A 53 -2.37 -5.99 13.48
C ARG A 53 -1.09 -5.57 12.75
N SER A 54 -0.09 -6.42 12.72
CA SER A 54 1.18 -6.18 12.03
C SER A 54 0.96 -5.99 10.53
N ARG A 55 0.13 -6.82 9.88
CA ARG A 55 -0.22 -6.67 8.46
C ARG A 55 -0.95 -5.36 8.16
N ALA A 56 -1.86 -4.94 9.03
CA ALA A 56 -2.57 -3.67 8.86
C ALA A 56 -1.61 -2.47 8.95
N LEU A 57 -0.68 -2.51 9.91
CA LEU A 57 0.36 -1.48 10.05
C LEU A 57 1.30 -1.46 8.83
N ALA A 58 1.76 -2.62 8.36
CA ALA A 58 2.61 -2.73 7.18
C ALA A 58 1.95 -2.13 5.93
N LYS A 59 0.65 -2.40 5.69
CA LYS A 59 -0.11 -1.77 4.61
C LYS A 59 -0.14 -0.24 4.72
N ARG A 60 -0.33 0.29 5.92
CA ARG A 60 -0.33 1.74 6.14
C ARG A 60 1.04 2.37 5.88
N ILE A 61 2.12 1.75 6.33
CA ILE A 61 3.49 2.21 6.04
C ILE A 61 3.76 2.19 4.54
N SER A 62 3.33 1.16 3.83
CA SER A 62 3.44 1.08 2.37
C SER A 62 2.68 2.22 1.69
N CYS A 63 1.48 2.58 2.14
CA CYS A 63 0.72 3.70 1.60
C CYS A 63 1.41 5.05 1.86
N CYS A 64 2.03 5.25 3.04
CA CYS A 64 2.88 6.42 3.29
C CYS A 64 4.05 6.50 2.31
N GLY A 65 4.70 5.36 2.01
CA GLY A 65 5.77 5.25 1.03
C GLY A 65 5.31 5.62 -0.38
N ASN A 66 4.13 5.16 -0.80
CA ASN A 66 3.52 5.51 -2.07
C ASN A 66 3.23 7.02 -2.17
N MET A 67 2.63 7.60 -1.13
CA MET A 67 2.37 9.05 -1.08
C MET A 67 3.65 9.88 -1.16
N LYS A 68 4.73 9.43 -0.49
CA LYS A 68 6.02 10.10 -0.59
C LYS A 68 6.56 10.08 -2.03
N ARG A 69 6.39 8.96 -2.74
CA ARG A 69 6.74 8.86 -4.17
C ARG A 69 5.89 9.81 -5.01
N ILE A 70 4.58 9.88 -4.75
CA ILE A 70 3.68 10.84 -5.42
C ILE A 70 4.19 12.27 -5.21
N GLY A 71 4.42 12.70 -3.98
CA GLY A 71 4.92 14.04 -3.68
C GLY A 71 6.25 14.34 -4.37
N LEU A 72 7.19 13.39 -4.38
CA LEU A 72 8.46 13.52 -5.10
C LEU A 72 8.23 13.65 -6.61
N SER A 73 7.32 12.88 -7.21
CA SER A 73 7.03 12.94 -8.64
C SER A 73 6.48 14.32 -9.04
N PHE A 74 5.58 14.90 -8.25
CA PHE A 74 5.11 16.27 -8.48
C PHE A 74 6.25 17.29 -8.44
N ARG A 75 7.15 17.17 -7.46
CA ARG A 75 8.31 18.08 -7.36
C ARG A 75 9.31 17.90 -8.49
N THR A 76 9.59 16.65 -8.88
CA THR A 76 10.49 16.37 -10.01
C THR A 76 9.93 16.97 -11.30
N TRP A 77 8.64 16.77 -11.56
CA TRP A 77 7.96 17.34 -12.71
C TRP A 77 7.99 18.88 -12.71
N ALA A 78 7.81 19.50 -11.54
CA ALA A 78 7.83 20.97 -11.39
C ALA A 78 9.20 21.59 -11.74
N ILE A 79 10.30 20.90 -11.50
CA ILE A 79 11.65 21.37 -11.86
C ILE A 79 11.74 21.65 -13.37
N ASP A 80 11.12 20.82 -14.21
CA ASP A 80 11.13 20.95 -15.66
C ASP A 80 10.05 21.93 -16.17
N HIS A 81 9.15 22.40 -15.27
CA HIS A 81 8.00 23.24 -15.63
C HIS A 81 7.94 24.55 -14.80
N ASN A 82 9.08 25.21 -14.64
CA ASN A 82 9.20 26.52 -13.97
C ASN A 82 8.62 26.52 -12.55
N GLU A 83 8.88 25.48 -11.77
CA GLU A 83 8.43 25.35 -10.37
C GLU A 83 6.90 25.30 -10.21
N HIS A 84 6.15 24.90 -11.26
CA HIS A 84 4.69 24.77 -11.21
C HIS A 84 4.29 23.30 -11.21
N PHE A 85 3.23 22.96 -10.47
CA PHE A 85 2.61 21.63 -10.53
C PHE A 85 1.73 21.47 -11.78
N PRO A 86 1.43 20.24 -12.23
CA PRO A 86 0.64 19.99 -13.44
C PRO A 86 -0.68 20.77 -13.51
N MET A 87 -1.40 20.94 -12.38
CA MET A 87 -2.65 21.67 -12.31
C MET A 87 -2.51 23.20 -12.44
N GLN A 88 -1.30 23.72 -12.47
CA GLN A 88 -0.99 25.14 -12.68
C GLN A 88 -0.47 25.42 -14.10
N VAL A 89 -0.19 24.39 -14.87
CA VAL A 89 0.34 24.47 -16.25
C VAL A 89 -0.74 24.08 -17.24
N SER A 90 -0.89 24.88 -18.31
CA SER A 90 -1.87 24.60 -19.38
C SER A 90 -1.59 23.26 -20.06
N VAL A 91 -2.65 22.60 -20.50
CA VAL A 91 -2.59 21.36 -21.31
C VAL A 91 -1.74 21.57 -22.57
N ALA A 92 -1.79 22.76 -23.19
CA ALA A 92 -0.95 23.09 -24.33
C ALA A 92 0.57 23.03 -24.04
N ASN A 93 0.95 23.18 -22.77
CA ASN A 93 2.33 23.13 -22.28
C ASN A 93 2.63 21.83 -21.51
N GLY A 94 1.80 20.80 -21.70
CA GLY A 94 2.00 19.49 -21.07
C GLY A 94 1.43 19.36 -19.66
N GLY A 95 0.75 20.39 -19.14
CA GLY A 95 0.08 20.37 -17.82
C GLY A 95 -1.36 19.88 -17.87
N THR A 96 -2.16 20.26 -16.85
CA THR A 96 -3.53 19.78 -16.67
C THR A 96 -4.46 20.87 -16.09
N MET A 97 -4.09 22.14 -16.19
CA MET A 97 -4.79 23.27 -15.56
C MET A 97 -6.29 23.32 -15.93
N GLU A 98 -6.60 23.14 -17.22
CA GLU A 98 -7.98 23.21 -17.71
C GLU A 98 -8.86 22.03 -17.24
N LEU A 99 -8.22 20.95 -16.78
CA LEU A 99 -8.90 19.76 -16.28
C LEU A 99 -9.20 19.83 -14.78
N ALA A 100 -8.58 20.75 -14.05
CA ALA A 100 -8.72 20.86 -12.59
C ALA A 100 -10.18 21.07 -12.16
N ALA A 101 -10.95 21.86 -12.92
CA ALA A 101 -12.37 22.13 -12.65
C ALA A 101 -13.28 20.90 -12.83
N SER A 102 -12.85 19.88 -13.56
CA SER A 102 -13.65 18.66 -13.80
C SER A 102 -13.77 17.78 -12.57
N GLY A 103 -12.86 17.92 -11.59
CA GLY A 103 -12.75 17.06 -10.44
C GLY A 103 -12.17 15.68 -10.73
N ALA A 104 -11.77 15.40 -11.97
CA ALA A 104 -11.08 14.15 -12.31
C ALA A 104 -9.64 14.19 -11.79
N VAL A 105 -9.22 13.12 -11.12
CA VAL A 105 -7.88 13.02 -10.50
C VAL A 105 -6.88 12.36 -11.43
N PHE A 106 -7.32 11.35 -12.20
CA PHE A 106 -6.42 10.52 -13.00
C PHE A 106 -5.58 11.29 -14.02
N PRO A 107 -6.06 12.38 -14.70
CA PRO A 107 -5.25 13.08 -15.70
C PRO A 107 -4.02 13.74 -15.07
N HIS A 108 -4.16 14.23 -13.83
CA HIS A 108 -3.08 14.88 -13.10
C HIS A 108 -1.97 13.89 -12.68
N PHE A 109 -2.31 12.61 -12.49
CA PHE A 109 -1.32 11.55 -12.27
C PHE A 109 -0.78 10.98 -13.59
N GLN A 110 -1.56 11.03 -14.66
CA GLN A 110 -1.17 10.49 -15.96
C GLN A 110 0.03 11.26 -16.56
N VAL A 111 0.05 12.58 -16.43
CA VAL A 111 1.17 13.41 -16.92
C VAL A 111 2.47 13.15 -16.15
N LEU A 112 2.37 12.60 -14.92
CA LEU A 112 3.51 12.21 -14.08
C LEU A 112 3.97 10.76 -14.34
N SER A 113 3.58 10.14 -15.44
CA SER A 113 3.86 8.73 -15.70
C SER A 113 5.36 8.39 -15.70
N ASN A 114 6.20 9.31 -16.17
CA ASN A 114 7.65 9.14 -16.20
C ASN A 114 8.25 9.15 -14.77
N GLU A 115 7.85 10.14 -13.96
CA GLU A 115 8.32 10.34 -12.59
C GLU A 115 7.81 9.25 -11.65
N LEU A 116 6.57 8.80 -11.84
CA LEU A 116 5.96 7.72 -11.06
C LEU A 116 6.51 6.34 -11.42
N SER A 117 6.98 6.14 -12.65
CA SER A 117 7.52 4.89 -13.21
C SER A 117 6.53 3.72 -13.24
N THR A 118 5.58 3.63 -12.32
CA THR A 118 4.57 2.57 -12.26
C THR A 118 3.24 3.10 -11.68
N PRO A 119 2.10 2.77 -12.30
CA PRO A 119 0.80 3.20 -11.80
C PRO A 119 0.40 2.53 -10.47
N ARG A 120 1.07 1.46 -10.09
CA ARG A 120 0.83 0.76 -8.81
C ARG A 120 1.03 1.65 -7.59
N VAL A 121 1.86 2.69 -7.70
CA VAL A 121 2.07 3.70 -6.65
C VAL A 121 0.77 4.44 -6.30
N LEU A 122 -0.16 4.54 -7.24
CA LEU A 122 -1.44 5.24 -7.09
C LEU A 122 -2.52 4.40 -6.39
N HIS A 123 -2.18 3.18 -5.98
CA HIS A 123 -3.09 2.27 -5.29
C HIS A 123 -2.58 1.95 -3.88
N CYS A 124 -3.46 2.06 -2.89
CA CYS A 124 -3.17 1.66 -1.51
C CYS A 124 -3.50 0.17 -1.30
N GLY A 125 -2.55 -0.62 -0.81
CA GLY A 125 -2.76 -2.05 -0.53
C GLY A 125 -3.82 -2.35 0.56
N ALA A 126 -4.34 -1.33 1.24
CA ALA A 126 -5.48 -1.44 2.14
C ALA A 126 -6.82 -1.19 1.44
N ASP A 127 -6.80 -0.65 0.21
CA ASP A 127 -8.01 -0.37 -0.58
C ASP A 127 -8.51 -1.65 -1.24
N THR A 128 -9.52 -2.26 -0.66
CA THR A 128 -10.14 -3.49 -1.17
C THR A 128 -11.31 -3.22 -2.12
N GLU A 129 -11.77 -1.98 -2.21
CA GLU A 129 -12.87 -1.58 -3.07
C GLU A 129 -12.41 -1.31 -4.51
N ARG A 130 -11.13 -1.01 -4.68
CA ARG A 130 -10.54 -0.61 -5.96
C ARG A 130 -9.50 -1.61 -6.42
N ARG A 131 -9.36 -1.71 -7.75
CA ARG A 131 -8.30 -2.54 -8.35
C ARG A 131 -7.07 -1.69 -8.63
N CYS A 132 -5.90 -2.27 -8.42
CA CYS A 132 -4.63 -1.64 -8.76
C CYS A 132 -4.54 -1.40 -10.27
N PRO A 133 -4.23 -0.18 -10.72
CA PRO A 133 -4.02 0.11 -12.13
C PRO A 133 -2.74 -0.59 -12.64
N THR A 134 -2.78 -1.05 -13.90
CA THR A 134 -1.68 -1.80 -14.52
C THR A 134 -0.86 -0.96 -15.50
N ASN A 135 -1.45 0.08 -16.08
CA ASN A 135 -0.78 1.02 -16.99
C ASN A 135 -1.36 2.43 -16.83
N PHE A 136 -0.64 3.43 -17.36
CA PHE A 136 -1.03 4.83 -17.27
C PHE A 136 -1.98 5.30 -18.39
N THR A 137 -2.21 4.52 -19.42
CA THR A 137 -2.95 4.94 -20.61
C THR A 137 -4.39 4.46 -20.61
N SER A 138 -4.61 3.15 -20.69
CA SER A 138 -5.96 2.59 -20.88
C SER A 138 -6.61 2.11 -19.57
N ASP A 139 -5.83 1.94 -18.50
CA ASP A 139 -6.30 1.34 -17.26
C ASP A 139 -6.33 2.34 -16.08
N LEU A 140 -5.73 3.52 -16.24
CA LEU A 140 -5.74 4.56 -15.22
C LEU A 140 -7.05 5.36 -15.30
N THR A 141 -7.87 5.21 -14.28
CA THR A 141 -9.14 5.93 -14.10
C THR A 141 -9.32 6.29 -12.64
N ASP A 142 -10.19 7.25 -12.32
CA ASP A 142 -10.48 7.62 -10.92
C ASP A 142 -10.93 6.43 -10.10
N GLY A 143 -11.72 5.51 -10.67
CA GLY A 143 -12.16 4.29 -10.02
C GLY A 143 -11.03 3.31 -9.61
N ARG A 144 -9.77 3.59 -9.96
CA ARG A 144 -8.60 2.79 -9.60
C ARG A 144 -7.61 3.51 -8.69
N LEU A 145 -7.88 4.78 -8.37
CA LEU A 145 -7.01 5.59 -7.52
C LEU A 145 -7.42 5.49 -6.06
N SER A 146 -6.45 5.39 -5.19
CA SER A 146 -6.66 5.37 -3.73
C SER A 146 -6.34 6.70 -3.06
N TYR A 147 -5.97 7.72 -3.82
CA TYR A 147 -5.52 9.01 -3.30
C TYR A 147 -6.28 10.15 -3.97
N PHE A 148 -6.70 11.12 -3.15
CA PHE A 148 -7.23 12.39 -3.64
C PHE A 148 -6.10 13.36 -4.01
N LEU A 149 -6.42 14.43 -4.74
CA LEU A 149 -5.49 15.49 -5.08
C LEU A 149 -6.08 16.85 -4.72
N ASN A 150 -5.27 17.75 -4.17
CA ASN A 150 -5.64 19.14 -3.96
C ASN A 150 -5.31 19.95 -5.23
N MET A 151 -6.32 20.52 -5.85
CA MET A 151 -6.18 21.26 -7.12
C MET A 151 -5.51 22.62 -6.93
N ASP A 152 -5.52 23.17 -5.71
CA ASP A 152 -4.93 24.48 -5.39
C ASP A 152 -3.49 24.37 -4.87
N SER A 153 -2.93 23.16 -4.78
CA SER A 153 -1.56 22.97 -4.29
C SER A 153 -0.54 23.52 -5.28
N ALA A 154 0.45 24.25 -4.75
CA ALA A 154 1.54 24.84 -5.53
C ALA A 154 2.89 24.41 -5.02
N HIS A 155 3.89 24.36 -5.92
CA HIS A 155 5.28 24.14 -5.55
C HIS A 155 5.81 25.37 -4.77
N GLY A 156 6.60 25.11 -3.74
CA GLY A 156 7.16 26.20 -2.93
C GLY A 156 6.29 26.73 -1.79
N ASP A 157 5.01 26.36 -1.73
CA ASP A 157 4.07 26.80 -0.66
C ASP A 157 4.34 26.13 0.70
N GLY A 158 5.52 25.61 0.92
CA GLY A 158 5.90 24.94 2.16
C GLY A 158 5.03 23.70 2.41
N PRO A 159 4.48 23.56 3.61
CA PRO A 159 3.69 22.39 3.98
C PRO A 159 2.21 22.48 3.52
N SER A 160 1.92 23.07 2.33
CA SER A 160 0.56 23.05 1.78
C SER A 160 0.14 21.62 1.43
N LEU A 161 -1.16 21.31 1.61
CA LEU A 161 -1.70 19.98 1.31
C LEU A 161 -1.63 19.71 -0.20
N LEU A 162 -1.03 18.58 -0.60
CA LEU A 162 -0.98 18.14 -1.99
C LEU A 162 -1.94 16.99 -2.26
N SER A 163 -1.87 15.95 -1.47
CA SER A 163 -2.61 14.69 -1.72
C SER A 163 -2.89 13.98 -0.40
N GLY A 164 -3.75 12.97 -0.42
CA GLY A 164 -4.01 12.13 0.74
C GLY A 164 -4.87 10.92 0.39
N ASP A 165 -5.15 10.08 1.39
CA ASP A 165 -5.99 8.90 1.24
C ASP A 165 -7.42 9.30 0.83
N ARG A 166 -8.00 8.62 -0.17
CA ARG A 166 -9.34 8.92 -0.72
C ARG A 166 -10.49 8.80 0.27
N ASN A 167 -10.29 8.12 1.40
CA ASN A 167 -11.33 7.96 2.42
C ASN A 167 -11.58 9.21 3.28
N ILE A 168 -11.07 10.37 2.83
CA ILE A 168 -11.42 11.66 3.41
C ILE A 168 -12.90 11.97 3.15
N THR A 169 -13.59 12.53 4.11
CA THR A 169 -14.98 12.93 3.95
C THR A 169 -15.21 14.31 4.57
N ASN A 170 -15.93 15.12 3.83
CA ASN A 170 -16.61 16.30 4.34
C ASN A 170 -18.10 15.95 4.47
N ARG A 171 -18.65 15.99 5.65
CA ARG A 171 -20.08 15.69 5.89
C ARG A 171 -21.04 16.59 5.11
N ALA A 172 -20.57 17.73 4.61
CA ALA A 172 -21.40 18.72 3.92
C ALA A 172 -21.52 18.51 2.39
N THR A 173 -20.59 17.75 1.77
CA THR A 173 -20.52 17.61 0.29
C THR A 173 -20.51 16.15 -0.18
N ALA A 174 -21.32 15.31 0.44
CA ALA A 174 -21.50 13.94 0.00
C ALA A 174 -22.03 13.91 -1.46
N GLY A 175 -21.23 13.41 -2.40
CA GLY A 175 -21.61 13.26 -3.81
C GLY A 175 -20.98 14.27 -4.79
N SER A 176 -20.21 15.26 -4.35
CA SER A 176 -19.45 16.13 -5.22
C SER A 176 -18.06 15.55 -5.50
N PRO A 177 -17.58 15.54 -6.77
CA PRO A 177 -16.21 15.14 -7.10
C PRO A 177 -15.17 16.13 -6.54
N LEU A 178 -15.57 17.37 -6.26
CA LEU A 178 -14.74 18.40 -5.63
C LEU A 178 -15.25 18.69 -4.21
N VAL A 179 -14.40 18.46 -3.24
CA VAL A 179 -14.63 18.77 -1.82
C VAL A 179 -13.94 20.07 -1.49
N SER A 180 -14.71 21.13 -1.24
CA SER A 180 -14.16 22.43 -0.83
C SER A 180 -13.88 22.43 0.66
N LEU A 181 -12.63 22.69 1.03
CA LEU A 181 -12.17 22.84 2.40
C LEU A 181 -11.99 24.31 2.74
N THR A 182 -12.82 24.80 3.64
CA THR A 182 -12.72 26.15 4.21
C THR A 182 -12.42 26.07 5.70
N LYS A 183 -12.02 27.19 6.28
CA LYS A 183 -11.83 27.30 7.73
C LYS A 183 -13.13 26.91 8.45
N GLY A 184 -13.03 25.94 9.35
CA GLY A 184 -14.19 25.42 10.09
C GLY A 184 -14.91 24.24 9.46
N THR A 185 -14.50 23.79 8.27
CA THR A 185 -15.05 22.57 7.64
C THR A 185 -14.76 21.35 8.51
N SER A 186 -15.81 20.62 8.89
CA SER A 186 -15.65 19.35 9.61
C SER A 186 -15.21 18.25 8.66
N ILE A 187 -14.01 17.74 8.87
CA ILE A 187 -13.39 16.73 8.03
C ILE A 187 -13.08 15.50 8.86
N GLY A 188 -13.18 14.35 8.24
CA GLY A 188 -12.87 13.08 8.87
C GLY A 188 -12.47 12.00 7.87
N TRP A 189 -12.13 10.84 8.40
CA TRP A 189 -11.82 9.64 7.65
C TRP A 189 -12.98 8.65 7.76
N THR A 190 -13.39 8.07 6.64
CA THR A 190 -14.33 6.94 6.62
C THR A 190 -13.62 5.63 7.00
N LYS A 191 -14.39 4.55 7.12
CA LYS A 191 -13.84 3.21 7.40
C LYS A 191 -13.16 2.56 6.18
N GLY A 192 -13.35 3.09 4.97
CA GLY A 192 -12.95 2.45 3.71
C GLY A 192 -11.45 2.17 3.58
N LEU A 193 -10.60 3.02 4.20
CA LEU A 193 -9.16 2.80 4.29
C LEU A 193 -8.71 2.97 5.74
N HIS A 194 -7.69 2.23 6.17
CA HIS A 194 -6.97 2.40 7.44
C HIS A 194 -7.85 2.59 8.70
N SER A 195 -9.09 2.07 8.70
CA SER A 195 -9.98 2.04 9.88
C SER A 195 -10.19 3.42 10.54
N LYS A 196 -10.73 4.40 9.82
CA LYS A 196 -10.95 5.79 10.24
C LYS A 196 -9.66 6.57 10.52
N GLN A 197 -8.60 6.23 9.83
CA GLN A 197 -7.35 6.96 9.79
C GLN A 197 -6.98 7.20 8.32
N GLY A 198 -6.04 8.11 8.09
CA GLY A 198 -5.53 8.36 6.75
C GLY A 198 -4.17 9.03 6.80
N ASN A 199 -3.58 9.16 5.63
CA ASN A 199 -2.31 9.82 5.44
C ASN A 199 -2.53 11.05 4.58
N LEU A 200 -1.76 12.11 4.83
CA LEU A 200 -1.72 13.35 4.07
C LEU A 200 -0.30 13.54 3.54
N CYS A 201 -0.20 13.93 2.28
CA CYS A 201 1.04 14.32 1.63
C CYS A 201 1.02 15.82 1.36
N PHE A 202 2.11 16.48 1.64
CA PHE A 202 2.27 17.92 1.47
C PHE A 202 3.16 18.25 0.25
N ALA A 203 3.13 19.50 -0.20
CA ALA A 203 3.87 19.97 -1.36
C ALA A 203 5.41 19.83 -1.21
N ASP A 204 5.90 19.78 0.04
CA ASP A 204 7.30 19.48 0.37
C ASP A 204 7.64 17.98 0.32
N SER A 205 6.69 17.14 -0.10
CA SER A 205 6.75 15.66 -0.11
C SER A 205 6.78 15.03 1.28
N SER A 206 6.57 15.78 2.34
CA SER A 206 6.38 15.18 3.67
C SER A 206 5.04 14.46 3.74
N VAL A 207 5.01 13.34 4.47
CA VAL A 207 3.78 12.54 4.66
C VAL A 207 3.51 12.40 6.14
N ARG A 208 2.27 12.67 6.53
CA ARG A 208 1.81 12.56 7.93
C ARG A 208 0.57 11.68 8.02
N GLY A 209 0.63 10.68 8.88
CA GLY A 209 -0.54 9.89 9.25
C GLY A 209 -1.35 10.60 10.32
N CYS A 210 -2.67 10.67 10.16
CA CYS A 210 -3.55 11.31 11.12
C CYS A 210 -4.83 10.51 11.38
N THR A 211 -5.39 10.71 12.58
CA THR A 211 -6.68 10.20 12.98
C THR A 211 -7.77 11.26 12.75
N ASN A 212 -9.05 10.91 12.91
CA ASN A 212 -10.16 11.84 12.76
C ASN A 212 -10.03 13.10 13.64
N GLY A 213 -9.50 12.97 14.86
CA GLY A 213 -9.32 14.13 15.74
C GLY A 213 -8.19 15.07 15.31
N ALA A 214 -7.21 14.58 14.56
CA ALA A 214 -6.04 15.35 14.15
C ALA A 214 -6.16 15.91 12.72
N VAL A 215 -7.00 15.33 11.87
CA VAL A 215 -7.08 15.74 10.45
C VAL A 215 -7.49 17.20 10.30
N GLY A 216 -8.48 17.65 11.06
CA GLY A 216 -8.94 19.04 11.06
C GLY A 216 -7.85 20.03 11.49
N THR A 217 -7.05 19.68 12.49
CA THR A 217 -5.93 20.49 12.96
C THR A 217 -4.85 20.65 11.89
N PHE A 218 -4.48 19.57 11.20
CA PHE A 218 -3.51 19.64 10.10
C PHE A 218 -4.00 20.49 8.93
N LEU A 219 -5.27 20.38 8.57
CA LEU A 219 -5.85 21.13 7.48
C LEU A 219 -6.15 22.59 7.85
N GLN A 220 -6.44 22.90 9.10
CA GLN A 220 -6.65 24.28 9.57
C GLN A 220 -5.37 25.10 9.66
N ILE A 221 -4.24 24.49 10.00
CA ILE A 221 -2.94 25.17 10.08
C ILE A 221 -2.51 25.70 8.71
N HIS A 222 -2.95 25.05 7.63
CA HIS A 222 -2.60 25.41 6.25
C HIS A 222 -3.75 26.05 5.46
N ALA A 223 -4.92 26.25 6.07
CA ALA A 223 -6.12 26.79 5.44
C ALA A 223 -6.26 28.31 5.65
N GLY A 224 -5.29 29.07 5.20
CA GLY A 224 -5.50 30.49 4.91
C GLY A 224 -6.31 30.69 3.63
N VAL A 225 -6.49 29.64 2.83
CA VAL A 225 -7.10 29.63 1.50
C VAL A 225 -8.08 28.45 1.40
N THR A 226 -9.14 28.60 0.62
CA THR A 226 -10.02 27.48 0.26
C THR A 226 -9.21 26.45 -0.54
N ASN A 227 -9.26 25.18 -0.15
CA ASN A 227 -8.65 24.09 -0.89
C ASN A 227 -9.75 23.27 -1.58
N HIS A 228 -9.58 22.98 -2.86
CA HIS A 228 -10.48 22.14 -3.64
C HIS A 228 -9.86 20.76 -3.82
N LEU A 229 -10.39 19.78 -3.09
CA LEU A 229 -9.93 18.40 -3.19
C LEU A 229 -10.76 17.66 -4.24
N ALA A 230 -10.11 17.14 -5.25
CA ALA A 230 -10.70 16.14 -6.13
C ALA A 230 -10.53 14.76 -5.49
N VAL A 231 -11.64 14.11 -5.20
CA VAL A 231 -11.68 12.78 -4.55
C VAL A 231 -12.15 11.77 -5.58
N PRO A 232 -11.27 10.83 -5.98
CA PRO A 232 -11.55 9.88 -7.06
C PRO A 232 -12.59 8.83 -6.66
#